data_6b2a7fbca51afe7228739c50d674b659
#
_entry.id   6b2a7fbca51afe7228739c50d674b659
#
_cell.length_a   1.000
_cell.length_b   1.000
_cell.length_c   1.000
_cell.angle_alpha   90.00
_cell.angle_beta   90.00
_cell.angle_gamma   90.00
#
_symmetry.space_group_name_H-M   'P 1'
#
loop_
_entity.id
_entity.type
_entity.pdbx_description
1 polymer ?
#
loop_
_entity_poly.entity_id
_entity_poly.type
_entity_poly.pdbx_seq_one_letter_code
_entity_poly.pdbx_strand_id
1 'polypeptide(L)'
;MIIAISKDDPWWEKTRAFAKDCPWQPGRRLAERMSKNDFLDWEKVFVAVHGEDAVGFCVLEENGNIPTKFSCSPFINLVYVGEEFRGERLSKSLIDAALDYAQRLGYKKVYLKSEHHGLYEKYGFKKIADFEPTVGLANQLFEIEISV
;
A
#
# COMPACT_ATOMS: atom_id res chain seq x y z
N MET A 1 -0.05 3.27 -15.57
CA MET A 1 0.61 1.96 -15.48
C MET A 1 1.08 1.72 -14.05
N ILE A 2 0.86 0.52 -13.55
CA ILE A 2 1.33 0.16 -12.20
C ILE A 2 2.42 -0.90 -12.35
N ILE A 3 3.54 -0.70 -11.66
CA ILE A 3 4.69 -1.58 -11.72
C ILE A 3 5.03 -2.07 -10.30
N ALA A 4 5.20 -3.38 -10.14
CA ALA A 4 5.75 -3.96 -8.92
C ALA A 4 7.28 -3.86 -9.02
N ILE A 5 7.92 -3.28 -8.01
CA ILE A 5 9.35 -2.98 -8.08
C ILE A 5 10.13 -3.59 -6.91
N SER A 6 11.39 -3.87 -7.17
CA SER A 6 12.35 -4.27 -6.17
C SER A 6 13.64 -3.46 -6.35
N LYS A 7 14.59 -3.64 -5.43
CA LYS A 7 15.77 -2.80 -5.31
C LYS A 7 16.53 -2.55 -6.63
N ASP A 8 16.62 -3.55 -7.48
CA ASP A 8 17.39 -3.44 -8.72
C ASP A 8 16.59 -2.91 -9.91
N ASP A 9 15.32 -2.59 -9.69
CA ASP A 9 14.45 -2.06 -10.73
C ASP A 9 14.80 -0.59 -11.01
N PRO A 10 14.81 -0.15 -12.28
CA PRO A 10 15.08 1.26 -12.60
C PRO A 10 14.12 2.24 -11.94
N TRP A 11 12.90 1.81 -11.63
CA TRP A 11 11.91 2.65 -10.98
C TRP A 11 12.09 2.76 -9.46
N TRP A 12 12.99 1.99 -8.86
CA TRP A 12 13.21 2.03 -7.41
C TRP A 12 13.63 3.43 -6.94
N GLU A 13 14.66 3.99 -7.55
CA GLU A 13 15.17 5.29 -7.16
C GLU A 13 14.19 6.43 -7.42
N LYS A 14 13.49 6.39 -8.55
CA LYS A 14 12.46 7.39 -8.87
C LYS A 14 11.32 7.35 -7.86
N THR A 15 10.90 6.16 -7.45
CA THR A 15 9.85 5.98 -6.45
C THR A 15 10.32 6.48 -5.09
N ARG A 16 11.55 6.13 -4.71
CA ARG A 16 12.14 6.59 -3.46
C ARG A 16 12.19 8.13 -3.40
N ALA A 17 12.66 8.76 -4.47
CA ALA A 17 12.74 10.22 -4.53
C ALA A 17 11.35 10.86 -4.44
N PHE A 18 10.37 10.31 -5.14
CA PHE A 18 9.00 10.80 -5.09
C PHE A 18 8.43 10.67 -3.66
N ALA A 19 8.64 9.53 -3.01
CA ALA A 19 8.17 9.31 -1.63
C ALA A 19 8.85 10.25 -0.64
N LYS A 20 10.15 10.50 -0.82
CA LYS A 20 10.91 11.42 0.03
C LYS A 20 10.36 12.84 -0.05
N ASP A 21 10.00 13.28 -1.24
CA ASP A 21 9.56 14.66 -1.50
C ASP A 21 8.05 14.86 -1.27
N CYS A 22 7.28 13.80 -1.05
CA CYS A 22 5.84 13.97 -0.87
C CYS A 22 5.55 14.62 0.50
N PRO A 23 4.44 15.39 0.60
CA PRO A 23 4.09 16.08 1.84
C PRO A 23 3.58 15.15 2.95
N TRP A 24 3.32 13.90 2.62
CA TRP A 24 2.76 12.91 3.53
C TRP A 24 3.88 12.18 4.28
N GLN A 25 3.91 12.32 5.61
CA GLN A 25 4.99 11.77 6.43
C GLN A 25 5.22 10.27 6.26
N PRO A 26 4.18 9.40 6.18
CA PRO A 26 4.42 7.98 5.96
C PRO A 26 5.15 7.67 4.66
N GLY A 27 4.99 8.52 3.63
CA GLY A 27 5.75 8.39 2.39
C GLY A 27 7.23 8.63 2.60
N ARG A 28 7.58 9.62 3.42
CA ARG A 28 8.99 9.88 3.74
C ARG A 28 9.62 8.69 4.49
N ARG A 29 8.85 8.03 5.34
CA ARG A 29 9.31 6.79 6.00
C ARG A 29 9.51 5.65 5.01
N LEU A 30 8.64 5.57 4.00
CA LEU A 30 8.83 4.60 2.92
C LEU A 30 10.17 4.85 2.21
N ALA A 31 10.50 6.10 1.91
CA ALA A 31 11.76 6.44 1.26
C ALA A 31 12.96 5.97 2.09
N GLU A 32 12.91 6.10 3.41
CA GLU A 32 13.97 5.60 4.29
C GLU A 32 14.09 4.08 4.23
N ARG A 33 12.97 3.37 4.25
CA ARG A 33 12.96 1.91 4.13
C ARG A 33 13.52 1.46 2.78
N MET A 34 13.16 2.17 1.72
CA MET A 34 13.69 1.87 0.38
C MET A 34 15.19 2.10 0.30
N SER A 35 15.69 3.16 0.96
CA SER A 35 17.14 3.43 1.01
C SER A 35 17.91 2.31 1.69
N LYS A 36 17.30 1.65 2.67
CA LYS A 36 17.90 0.55 3.43
C LYS A 36 17.54 -0.82 2.87
N ASN A 37 16.67 -0.87 1.88
CA ASN A 37 16.05 -2.11 1.39
C ASN A 37 15.49 -2.97 2.54
N ASP A 38 14.75 -2.32 3.43
CA ASP A 38 14.19 -2.94 4.63
C ASP A 38 12.84 -3.58 4.32
N PHE A 39 12.88 -4.70 3.58
CA PHE A 39 11.69 -5.46 3.18
C PHE A 39 12.00 -6.95 3.23
N LEU A 40 10.99 -7.75 3.55
CA LEU A 40 11.09 -9.20 3.40
C LEU A 40 11.11 -9.55 1.91
N ASP A 41 11.63 -10.71 1.57
CA ASP A 41 11.82 -11.12 0.17
C ASP A 41 10.53 -11.06 -0.67
N TRP A 42 9.38 -11.36 -0.07
CA TRP A 42 8.10 -11.39 -0.78
C TRP A 42 7.38 -10.05 -0.77
N GLU A 43 7.76 -9.14 0.12
CA GLU A 43 7.13 -7.82 0.19
C GLU A 43 7.46 -7.01 -1.06
N LYS A 44 6.52 -6.17 -1.49
CA LYS A 44 6.68 -5.39 -2.73
C LYS A 44 6.20 -3.97 -2.56
N VAL A 45 6.91 -3.07 -3.22
CA VAL A 45 6.47 -1.71 -3.46
C VAL A 45 5.85 -1.67 -4.85
N PHE A 46 4.71 -0.99 -4.98
CA PHE A 46 4.03 -0.78 -6.25
C PHE A 46 4.07 0.71 -6.56
N VAL A 47 4.40 1.05 -7.79
CA VAL A 47 4.46 2.44 -8.23
C VAL A 47 3.50 2.68 -9.38
N ALA A 48 2.77 3.79 -9.30
CA ALA A 48 1.97 4.30 -10.41
C ALA A 48 2.85 5.25 -11.21
N VAL A 49 2.90 5.04 -12.51
CA VAL A 49 3.80 5.75 -13.42
C VAL A 49 2.97 6.52 -14.43
N HIS A 50 3.36 7.79 -14.64
CA HIS A 50 2.80 8.63 -15.69
C HIS A 50 3.97 9.21 -16.49
N GLY A 51 4.13 8.76 -17.75
CA GLY A 51 5.31 9.13 -18.51
C GLY A 51 6.57 8.59 -17.85
N GLU A 52 7.48 9.48 -17.51
CA GLU A 52 8.74 9.15 -16.84
C GLU A 52 8.70 9.42 -15.34
N ASP A 53 7.53 9.73 -14.80
CA ASP A 53 7.39 10.15 -13.40
C ASP A 53 6.66 9.12 -12.56
N ALA A 54 7.13 8.93 -11.32
CA ALA A 54 6.38 8.24 -10.30
C ALA A 54 5.32 9.20 -9.76
N VAL A 55 4.06 8.77 -9.69
CA VAL A 55 2.95 9.64 -9.28
C VAL A 55 2.11 9.06 -8.15
N GLY A 56 2.42 7.85 -7.71
CA GLY A 56 1.75 7.21 -6.58
C GLY A 56 2.43 5.91 -6.21
N PHE A 57 2.09 5.38 -5.05
CA PHE A 57 2.68 4.13 -4.57
C PHE A 57 1.77 3.44 -3.57
N CYS A 58 2.04 2.17 -3.32
CA CYS A 58 1.58 1.44 -2.15
C CYS A 58 2.55 0.28 -1.88
N VAL A 59 2.36 -0.38 -0.74
CA VAL A 59 3.22 -1.49 -0.32
C VAL A 59 2.35 -2.67 0.07
N LEU A 60 2.74 -3.87 -0.38
CA LEU A 60 2.20 -5.12 0.16
C LEU A 60 3.23 -5.68 1.13
N GLU A 61 2.85 -5.84 2.40
CA GLU A 61 3.77 -6.25 3.45
C GLU A 61 3.10 -7.06 4.55
N GLU A 62 3.92 -7.66 5.40
CA GLU A 62 3.44 -8.54 6.45
C GLU A 62 2.74 -7.78 7.58
N ASN A 63 3.31 -6.67 8.00
CA ASN A 63 2.89 -5.96 9.20
C ASN A 63 2.02 -4.75 8.88
N GLY A 64 0.85 -4.65 9.54
CA GLY A 64 -0.06 -3.52 9.36
C GLY A 64 0.10 -2.43 10.41
N ASN A 65 0.97 -2.60 11.41
CA ASN A 65 1.07 -1.67 12.53
C ASN A 65 -0.30 -1.46 13.19
N ILE A 66 -0.97 -2.56 13.50
CA ILE A 66 -2.25 -2.59 14.21
C ILE A 66 -2.06 -3.29 15.55
N PRO A 67 -3.02 -3.16 16.50
CA PRO A 67 -2.90 -3.85 17.78
C PRO A 67 -2.64 -5.35 17.62
N THR A 68 -1.78 -5.89 18.47
CA THR A 68 -1.31 -7.28 18.38
C THR A 68 -2.41 -8.32 18.57
N LYS A 69 -3.56 -7.93 19.13
CA LYS A 69 -4.70 -8.85 19.26
C LYS A 69 -5.27 -9.27 17.89
N PHE A 70 -4.98 -8.50 16.84
CA PHE A 70 -5.41 -8.84 15.49
C PHE A 70 -4.26 -9.57 14.78
N SER A 71 -4.49 -10.83 14.46
CA SER A 71 -3.49 -11.69 13.80
C SER A 71 -3.76 -11.72 12.29
N CYS A 72 -3.51 -10.62 11.63
CA CYS A 72 -3.83 -10.43 10.22
C CYS A 72 -2.58 -10.17 9.39
N SER A 73 -2.53 -10.76 8.20
CA SER A 73 -1.45 -10.60 7.24
C SER A 73 -1.88 -11.20 5.90
N PRO A 74 -1.47 -10.68 4.73
CA PRO A 74 -0.65 -9.49 4.53
C PRO A 74 -1.48 -8.20 4.50
N PHE A 75 -0.78 -7.08 4.53
CA PHE A 75 -1.41 -5.76 4.46
C PHE A 75 -1.02 -5.01 3.19
N ILE A 76 -1.98 -4.25 2.65
CA ILE A 76 -1.67 -3.17 1.72
C ILE A 76 -1.57 -1.91 2.57
N ASN A 77 -0.40 -1.30 2.57
CA ASN A 77 -0.12 -0.09 3.35
C ASN A 77 0.35 1.04 2.47
N LEU A 78 0.33 2.25 3.02
CA LEU A 78 0.95 3.43 2.41
C LEU A 78 0.42 3.73 1.01
N VAL A 79 -0.90 3.65 0.84
CA VAL A 79 -1.52 4.00 -0.45
C VAL A 79 -1.51 5.51 -0.60
N TYR A 80 -0.80 6.00 -1.60
CA TYR A 80 -0.66 7.44 -1.86
C TYR A 80 -0.68 7.73 -3.35
N VAL A 81 -1.41 8.78 -3.72
CA VAL A 81 -1.43 9.29 -5.09
C VAL A 81 -1.14 10.79 -5.03
N GLY A 82 -0.25 11.26 -5.90
CA GLY A 82 0.07 12.68 -5.99
C GLY A 82 -1.18 13.50 -6.28
N GLU A 83 -1.26 14.69 -5.69
CA GLU A 83 -2.46 15.52 -5.72
C GLU A 83 -2.99 15.76 -7.14
N GLU A 84 -2.10 15.98 -8.10
CA GLU A 84 -2.47 16.25 -9.49
C GLU A 84 -3.13 15.06 -10.20
N PHE A 85 -2.96 13.86 -9.64
CA PHE A 85 -3.43 12.62 -10.26
C PHE A 85 -4.58 11.99 -9.49
N ARG A 86 -5.10 12.66 -8.47
CA ARG A 86 -6.26 12.18 -7.72
C ARG A 86 -7.52 12.31 -8.56
N GLY A 87 -8.48 11.43 -8.31
CA GLY A 87 -9.72 11.39 -9.07
C GLY A 87 -9.65 10.53 -10.33
N GLU A 88 -8.48 9.99 -10.67
CA GLU A 88 -8.28 9.11 -11.83
C GLU A 88 -8.29 7.62 -11.42
N ARG A 89 -8.70 7.33 -10.19
CA ARG A 89 -8.81 5.97 -9.65
C ARG A 89 -7.46 5.23 -9.60
N LEU A 90 -6.35 5.97 -9.51
CA LEU A 90 -5.03 5.35 -9.40
C LEU A 90 -4.86 4.57 -8.10
N SER A 91 -5.49 5.04 -7.00
CA SER A 91 -5.44 4.29 -5.74
C SER A 91 -6.06 2.90 -5.91
N LYS A 92 -7.18 2.80 -6.64
CA LYS A 92 -7.79 1.50 -6.93
C LYS A 92 -6.86 0.64 -7.78
N SER A 93 -6.23 1.23 -8.79
CA SER A 93 -5.30 0.50 -9.65
C SER A 93 -4.09 -0.04 -8.88
N LEU A 94 -3.56 0.77 -7.95
CA LEU A 94 -2.47 0.34 -7.07
C LEU A 94 -2.92 -0.83 -6.19
N ILE A 95 -4.10 -0.72 -5.59
CA ILE A 95 -4.64 -1.78 -4.74
C ILE A 95 -4.88 -3.05 -5.55
N ASP A 96 -5.47 -2.94 -6.74
CA ASP A 96 -5.73 -4.09 -7.61
C ASP A 96 -4.42 -4.82 -7.98
N ALA A 97 -3.36 -4.07 -8.26
CA ALA A 97 -2.05 -4.67 -8.55
C ALA A 97 -1.48 -5.42 -7.35
N ALA A 98 -1.61 -4.84 -6.16
CA ALA A 98 -1.16 -5.49 -4.93
C ALA A 98 -1.97 -6.75 -4.61
N LEU A 99 -3.29 -6.71 -4.83
CA LEU A 99 -4.16 -7.87 -4.64
C LEU A 99 -3.81 -9.00 -5.61
N ASP A 100 -3.55 -8.66 -6.86
CA ASP A 100 -3.14 -9.63 -7.88
C ASP A 100 -1.82 -10.31 -7.49
N TYR A 101 -0.87 -9.53 -7.01
CA TYR A 101 0.40 -10.06 -6.54
C TYR A 101 0.21 -10.97 -5.31
N ALA A 102 -0.60 -10.56 -4.35
CA ALA A 102 -0.89 -11.36 -3.16
C ALA A 102 -1.52 -12.70 -3.55
N GLN A 103 -2.42 -12.69 -4.53
CA GLN A 103 -3.05 -13.91 -5.04
C GLN A 103 -2.01 -14.86 -5.63
N ARG A 104 -1.06 -14.34 -6.41
CA ARG A 104 0.02 -15.16 -6.98
C ARG A 104 0.91 -15.75 -5.91
N LEU A 105 1.07 -15.08 -4.78
CA LEU A 105 1.81 -15.60 -3.64
C LEU A 105 1.06 -16.68 -2.86
N GLY A 106 -0.23 -16.86 -3.15
CA GLY A 106 -1.05 -17.87 -2.50
C GLY A 106 -1.89 -17.37 -1.33
N TYR A 107 -1.91 -16.08 -1.08
CA TYR A 107 -2.77 -15.52 -0.03
C TYR A 107 -4.24 -15.53 -0.47
N LYS A 108 -5.12 -15.77 0.48
CA LYS A 108 -6.56 -15.80 0.22
C LYS A 108 -7.28 -14.57 0.74
N LYS A 109 -6.62 -13.82 1.60
CA LYS A 109 -7.16 -12.59 2.18
C LYS A 109 -6.07 -11.54 2.24
N VAL A 110 -6.47 -10.29 2.11
CA VAL A 110 -5.57 -9.14 2.27
C VAL A 110 -6.28 -8.14 3.16
N TYR A 111 -5.51 -7.43 3.96
CA TYR A 111 -6.01 -6.49 4.95
C TYR A 111 -5.50 -5.09 4.66
N LEU A 112 -6.22 -4.09 5.13
CA LEU A 112 -5.72 -2.73 5.20
C LEU A 112 -6.35 -2.00 6.37
N LYS A 113 -5.70 -0.95 6.82
CA LYS A 113 -6.22 -0.05 7.85
C LYS A 113 -6.49 1.31 7.25
N SER A 114 -7.52 2.00 7.73
CA SER A 114 -7.87 3.32 7.22
C SER A 114 -8.68 4.10 8.24
N GLU A 115 -8.66 5.42 8.08
CA GLU A 115 -9.56 6.34 8.76
C GLU A 115 -10.75 6.72 7.86
N HIS A 116 -10.70 6.39 6.58
CA HIS A 116 -11.73 6.75 5.61
C HIS A 116 -12.99 5.89 5.74
N HIS A 117 -14.13 6.50 5.51
CA HIS A 117 -15.41 5.80 5.52
C HIS A 117 -15.95 5.72 4.08
N GLY A 118 -16.33 4.52 3.67
CA GLY A 118 -16.96 4.27 2.37
C GLY A 118 -16.02 4.07 1.19
N LEU A 119 -14.77 4.50 1.26
CA LEU A 119 -13.84 4.40 0.14
C LEU A 119 -13.47 2.95 -0.17
N TYR A 120 -12.99 2.24 0.84
CA TYR A 120 -12.48 0.88 0.62
C TYR A 120 -13.61 -0.13 0.47
N GLU A 121 -14.79 0.15 1.00
CA GLU A 121 -15.97 -0.66 0.73
C GLU A 121 -16.33 -0.63 -0.76
N LYS A 122 -16.16 0.52 -1.42
CA LYS A 122 -16.34 0.62 -2.87
C LYS A 122 -15.34 -0.23 -3.65
N TYR A 123 -14.19 -0.51 -3.06
CA TYR A 123 -13.16 -1.34 -3.68
C TYR A 123 -13.33 -2.82 -3.35
N GLY A 124 -14.38 -3.17 -2.61
CA GLY A 124 -14.69 -4.56 -2.29
C GLY A 124 -14.22 -5.01 -0.91
N PHE A 125 -13.62 -4.14 -0.14
CA PHE A 125 -13.19 -4.47 1.22
C PHE A 125 -14.37 -4.42 2.19
N LYS A 126 -14.29 -5.22 3.24
CA LYS A 126 -15.27 -5.26 4.31
C LYS A 126 -14.60 -4.83 5.61
N LYS A 127 -15.21 -3.90 6.32
CA LYS A 127 -14.74 -3.52 7.65
C LYS A 127 -14.99 -4.66 8.62
N ILE A 128 -13.97 -5.07 9.35
CA ILE A 128 -14.07 -6.16 10.32
C ILE A 128 -13.83 -5.74 11.77
N ALA A 129 -13.23 -4.57 12.01
CA ALA A 129 -12.99 -4.10 13.36
C ALA A 129 -12.71 -2.61 13.41
N ASP A 130 -12.92 -2.02 14.60
CA ASP A 130 -12.40 -0.72 14.97
C ASP A 130 -11.28 -0.91 15.99
N PHE A 131 -10.34 0.01 16.05
CA PHE A 131 -9.26 -0.03 17.05
C PHE A 131 -8.73 1.38 17.31
N GLU A 132 -8.03 1.53 18.44
CA GLU A 132 -7.34 2.77 18.76
C GLU A 132 -6.06 2.85 17.91
N PRO A 133 -5.85 3.97 17.18
CA PRO A 133 -4.65 4.10 16.36
C PRO A 133 -3.38 4.00 17.19
N THR A 134 -2.42 3.23 16.71
CA THR A 134 -1.08 3.15 17.31
C THR A 134 -0.11 4.08 16.57
N VAL A 135 -0.35 4.30 15.29
CA VAL A 135 0.42 5.19 14.42
C VAL A 135 -0.56 5.87 13.48
N GLY A 136 -0.48 7.20 13.38
CA GLY A 136 -1.36 7.96 12.50
C GLY A 136 -2.81 7.96 12.95
N LEU A 137 -3.72 8.06 12.01
CA LEU A 137 -5.15 8.24 12.27
C LEU A 137 -6.00 7.02 11.91
N ALA A 138 -5.41 6.00 11.29
CA ALA A 138 -6.16 4.82 10.86
C ALA A 138 -6.71 4.07 12.08
N ASN A 139 -8.03 3.88 12.13
CA ASN A 139 -8.73 3.28 13.25
C ASN A 139 -9.71 2.17 12.85
N GLN A 140 -9.72 1.80 11.58
CA GLN A 140 -10.58 0.74 11.06
C GLN A 140 -9.74 -0.32 10.36
N LEU A 141 -10.10 -1.58 10.58
CA LEU A 141 -9.46 -2.72 9.92
C LEU A 141 -10.42 -3.26 8.88
N PHE A 142 -9.92 -3.40 7.66
CA PHE A 142 -10.65 -3.91 6.51
C PHE A 142 -10.03 -5.20 6.00
N GLU A 143 -10.87 -6.03 5.40
CA GLU A 143 -10.49 -7.33 4.84
C GLU A 143 -11.09 -7.48 3.45
N ILE A 144 -10.35 -8.07 2.54
CA ILE A 144 -10.90 -8.53 1.26
C ILE A 144 -10.49 -9.98 1.02
N GLU A 145 -11.42 -10.79 0.55
CA GLU A 145 -11.11 -12.14 0.09
C GLU A 145 -10.69 -12.07 -1.37
N ILE A 146 -9.56 -12.71 -1.67
CA ILE A 146 -9.07 -12.83 -3.03
C ILE A 146 -9.19 -14.29 -3.42
N SER A 147 -10.16 -14.57 -4.28
CA SER A 147 -10.40 -15.94 -4.71
C SER A 147 -9.41 -16.37 -5.77
N VAL A 148 -9.18 -17.64 -5.78
CA VAL A 148 -8.33 -18.30 -6.77
C VAL A 148 -9.09 -18.46 -8.08
#